data_cbaecdb853f00c30290f131918d2ec68
#
_entry.id   cbaecdb853f00c30290f131918d2ec68
#
_cell.length_a   1.000
_cell.length_b   1.000
_cell.length_c   1.000
_cell.angle_alpha   90.00
_cell.angle_beta   90.00
_cell.angle_gamma   90.00
#
_symmetry.space_group_name_H-M   'P 1'
#
loop_
_entity.id
_entity.type
_entity.pdbx_description
1 polymer ?
#
loop_
_entity_poly.entity_id
_entity_poly.type
_entity_poly.pdbx_seq_one_letter_code
_entity_poly.pdbx_strand_id
1 'polypeptide(L)'
;MSTTAKRATPLPPAARREAIVSAVLPFLVQHGTAVTSRDLARAAGVAEGTIFKAFRDKDDLFAAVMARAIDPEPVERRIEELDPDVPFEERLVTAAVFMQRRLLDIWSLFGSIGASVIPPDQRRMPDSAALTALFAGDSDLVRIPPAVAARQFRSLVLALSHPILNDPAPPAEEIVELFLHGVAAHP
;
A
#
# COMPACT_ATOMS: atom_id res chain seq x y z
N MET A 1 -25.10 -18.51 37.82
CA MET A 1 -23.81 -17.73 37.84
C MET A 1 -23.76 -16.88 36.59
N SER A 2 -24.09 -15.58 36.72
CA SER A 2 -24.13 -14.65 35.59
C SER A 2 -22.73 -14.13 35.31
N THR A 3 -22.17 -14.51 34.18
CA THR A 3 -20.90 -13.97 33.71
C THR A 3 -21.14 -12.57 33.14
N THR A 4 -20.85 -11.56 33.91
CA THR A 4 -20.90 -10.16 33.48
C THR A 4 -19.82 -9.94 32.42
N ALA A 5 -20.20 -9.89 31.15
CA ALA A 5 -19.29 -9.57 30.06
C ALA A 5 -18.69 -8.17 30.33
N LYS A 6 -17.41 -8.13 30.58
CA LYS A 6 -16.62 -6.90 30.80
C LYS A 6 -16.73 -6.01 29.56
N ARG A 7 -17.52 -4.94 29.66
CA ARG A 7 -17.73 -3.96 28.60
C ARG A 7 -16.36 -3.40 28.20
N ALA A 8 -15.92 -3.65 26.97
CA ALA A 8 -14.65 -3.14 26.47
C ALA A 8 -14.60 -1.61 26.61
N THR A 9 -13.49 -1.09 27.10
CA THR A 9 -13.28 0.36 27.23
C THR A 9 -13.41 1.02 25.86
N PRO A 10 -14.21 2.09 25.72
CA PRO A 10 -14.36 2.75 24.43
C PRO A 10 -13.01 3.27 23.92
N LEU A 11 -12.68 2.98 22.67
CA LEU A 11 -11.49 3.52 22.03
C LEU A 11 -11.52 5.05 21.99
N PRO A 12 -10.37 5.72 22.18
CA PRO A 12 -10.22 7.14 21.91
C PRO A 12 -10.69 7.49 20.48
N PRO A 13 -11.18 8.73 20.22
CA PRO A 13 -11.74 9.10 18.91
C PRO A 13 -10.80 8.83 17.74
N ALA A 14 -9.50 9.15 17.85
CA ALA A 14 -8.50 8.90 16.82
C ALA A 14 -8.30 7.40 16.57
N ALA A 15 -8.15 6.59 17.62
CA ALA A 15 -7.99 5.14 17.49
C ALA A 15 -9.24 4.47 16.90
N ARG A 16 -10.44 5.00 17.22
CA ARG A 16 -11.69 4.52 16.61
C ARG A 16 -11.77 4.85 15.12
N ARG A 17 -11.36 6.07 14.73
CA ARG A 17 -11.29 6.49 13.32
C ARG A 17 -10.35 5.57 12.55
N GLU A 18 -9.15 5.30 13.07
CA GLU A 18 -8.17 4.40 12.47
C GLU A 18 -8.69 2.96 12.35
N ALA A 19 -9.34 2.42 13.39
CA ALA A 19 -9.92 1.09 13.36
C ALA A 19 -11.00 0.96 12.27
N ILE A 20 -11.85 1.98 12.09
CA ILE A 20 -12.86 2.01 11.03
C ILE A 20 -12.18 2.04 9.65
N VAL A 21 -11.20 2.92 9.43
CA VAL A 21 -10.44 3.03 8.18
C VAL A 21 -9.79 1.70 7.81
N SER A 22 -9.09 1.08 8.76
CA SER A 22 -8.40 -0.20 8.55
C SER A 22 -9.35 -1.35 8.19
N ALA A 23 -10.55 -1.36 8.75
CA ALA A 23 -11.56 -2.38 8.45
C ALA A 23 -12.29 -2.12 7.12
N VAL A 24 -12.51 -0.85 6.76
CA VAL A 24 -13.24 -0.45 5.54
C VAL A 24 -12.35 -0.54 4.29
N LEU A 25 -11.03 -0.31 4.42
CA LEU A 25 -10.10 -0.31 3.30
C LEU A 25 -10.18 -1.60 2.45
N PRO A 26 -9.98 -2.83 2.99
CA PRO A 26 -10.06 -4.06 2.20
C PRO A 26 -11.45 -4.28 1.60
N PHE A 27 -12.50 -3.82 2.28
CA PHE A 27 -13.86 -3.91 1.77
C PHE A 27 -14.06 -3.01 0.54
N LEU A 28 -13.53 -1.78 0.54
CA LEU A 28 -13.60 -0.87 -0.61
C LEU A 28 -12.72 -1.32 -1.77
N VAL A 29 -11.55 -1.90 -1.52
CA VAL A 29 -10.70 -2.51 -2.56
C VAL A 29 -11.50 -3.60 -3.30
N GLN A 30 -12.27 -4.40 -2.60
CA GLN A 30 -13.03 -5.52 -3.17
C GLN A 30 -14.34 -5.11 -3.84
N HIS A 31 -15.06 -4.12 -3.29
CA HIS A 31 -16.44 -3.80 -3.69
C HIS A 31 -16.57 -2.41 -4.37
N GLY A 32 -15.50 -1.61 -4.38
CA GLY A 32 -15.56 -0.23 -4.88
C GLY A 32 -16.36 0.69 -3.98
N THR A 33 -16.76 1.85 -4.51
CA THR A 33 -17.44 2.91 -3.74
C THR A 33 -18.95 2.93 -3.90
N ALA A 34 -19.53 2.07 -4.74
CA ALA A 34 -20.97 1.91 -4.91
C ALA A 34 -21.60 1.12 -3.72
N VAL A 35 -21.21 1.49 -2.50
CA VAL A 35 -21.60 0.84 -1.24
C VAL A 35 -22.40 1.80 -0.37
N THR A 36 -23.28 1.26 0.48
CA THR A 36 -24.07 2.07 1.41
C THR A 36 -23.33 2.31 2.73
N SER A 37 -23.75 3.34 3.51
CA SER A 37 -23.20 3.56 4.86
C SER A 37 -23.40 2.35 5.78
N ARG A 38 -24.48 1.60 5.57
CA ARG A 38 -24.76 0.35 6.30
C ARG A 38 -23.73 -0.73 5.98
N ASP A 39 -23.30 -0.84 4.71
CA ASP A 39 -22.27 -1.81 4.30
C ASP A 39 -20.91 -1.46 4.91
N LEU A 40 -20.55 -0.16 4.92
CA LEU A 40 -19.36 0.36 5.57
C LEU A 40 -19.36 0.09 7.07
N ALA A 41 -20.50 0.32 7.74
CA ALA A 41 -20.66 0.04 9.17
C ALA A 41 -20.55 -1.46 9.47
N ARG A 42 -21.11 -2.31 8.60
CA ARG A 42 -20.99 -3.77 8.71
C ARG A 42 -19.54 -4.21 8.55
N ALA A 43 -18.83 -3.70 7.55
CA ALA A 43 -17.41 -3.97 7.32
C ALA A 43 -16.54 -3.56 8.52
N ALA A 44 -16.85 -2.42 9.13
CA ALA A 44 -16.16 -1.91 10.32
C ALA A 44 -16.60 -2.58 11.64
N GLY A 45 -17.63 -3.44 11.63
CA GLY A 45 -18.16 -4.06 12.85
C GLY A 45 -18.78 -3.09 13.85
N VAL A 46 -19.33 -1.95 13.36
CA VAL A 46 -19.90 -0.89 14.19
C VAL A 46 -21.35 -0.57 13.78
N ALA A 47 -22.08 0.15 14.64
CA ALA A 47 -23.38 0.72 14.26
C ALA A 47 -23.17 1.87 13.25
N GLU A 48 -24.12 2.04 12.30
CA GLU A 48 -24.06 3.09 11.26
C GLU A 48 -23.85 4.49 11.85
N GLY A 49 -24.55 4.82 12.93
CA GLY A 49 -24.36 6.10 13.65
C GLY A 49 -22.96 6.30 14.24
N THR A 50 -22.15 5.23 14.36
CA THR A 50 -20.74 5.34 14.81
C THR A 50 -19.85 5.84 13.68
N ILE A 51 -20.15 5.49 12.43
CA ILE A 51 -19.46 6.03 11.23
C ILE A 51 -19.61 7.55 11.21
N PHE A 52 -20.86 8.05 11.32
CA PHE A 52 -21.15 9.50 11.27
C PHE A 52 -20.69 10.29 12.51
N LYS A 53 -20.36 9.61 13.61
CA LYS A 53 -19.66 10.24 14.74
C LYS A 53 -18.16 10.37 14.52
N ALA A 54 -17.56 9.50 13.71
CA ALA A 54 -16.13 9.48 13.42
C ALA A 54 -15.80 10.29 12.15
N PHE A 55 -16.71 10.37 11.18
CA PHE A 55 -16.54 11.03 9.88
C PHE A 55 -17.72 11.94 9.61
N ARG A 56 -17.45 13.13 9.04
CA ARG A 56 -18.49 14.12 8.72
C ARG A 56 -19.49 13.60 7.69
N ASP A 57 -18.95 12.90 6.70
CA ASP A 57 -19.68 12.34 5.56
C ASP A 57 -18.92 11.15 4.98
N LYS A 58 -19.42 10.58 3.90
CA LYS A 58 -18.80 9.44 3.21
C LYS A 58 -17.48 9.82 2.52
N ASP A 59 -17.39 11.06 2.03
CA ASP A 59 -16.18 11.55 1.35
C ASP A 59 -15.02 11.74 2.34
N ASP A 60 -15.29 12.20 3.58
CA ASP A 60 -14.32 12.26 4.66
C ASP A 60 -13.79 10.87 5.04
N LEU A 61 -14.65 9.85 5.06
CA LEU A 61 -14.22 8.46 5.26
C LEU A 61 -13.36 7.97 4.08
N PHE A 62 -13.78 8.23 2.85
CA PHE A 62 -13.03 7.81 1.66
C PHE A 62 -11.68 8.50 1.55
N ALA A 63 -11.61 9.79 1.89
CA ALA A 63 -10.33 10.51 1.98
C ALA A 63 -9.40 9.87 3.01
N ALA A 64 -9.90 9.50 4.17
CA ALA A 64 -9.13 8.83 5.20
C ALA A 64 -8.66 7.42 4.78
N VAL A 65 -9.51 6.66 4.08
CA VAL A 65 -9.15 5.35 3.51
C VAL A 65 -8.08 5.51 2.44
N MET A 66 -8.20 6.50 1.56
CA MET A 66 -7.20 6.76 0.54
C MET A 66 -5.86 7.17 1.17
N ALA A 67 -5.86 8.07 2.15
CA ALA A 67 -4.65 8.46 2.88
C ALA A 67 -3.94 7.24 3.51
N ARG A 68 -4.72 6.30 4.08
CA ARG A 68 -4.19 5.05 4.63
C ARG A 68 -3.65 4.10 3.56
N ALA A 69 -4.30 4.03 2.39
CA ALA A 69 -3.87 3.19 1.28
C ALA A 69 -2.53 3.67 0.68
N ILE A 70 -2.34 4.98 0.56
CA ILE A 70 -1.10 5.56 0.01
C ILE A 70 0.03 5.73 1.04
N ASP A 71 -0.21 5.44 2.33
CA ASP A 71 0.81 5.49 3.38
C ASP A 71 1.93 4.48 3.09
N PRO A 72 3.19 4.90 2.87
CA PRO A 72 4.28 3.99 2.51
C PRO A 72 4.74 3.09 3.67
N GLU A 73 4.51 3.50 4.90
CA GLU A 73 5.06 2.87 6.11
C GLU A 73 4.88 1.35 6.19
N PRO A 74 3.72 0.75 5.84
CA PRO A 74 3.55 -0.70 5.91
C PRO A 74 4.45 -1.48 4.95
N VAL A 75 4.77 -0.91 3.78
CA VAL A 75 5.66 -1.54 2.80
C VAL A 75 7.11 -1.31 3.18
N GLU A 76 7.47 -0.08 3.61
CA GLU A 76 8.80 0.24 4.11
C GLU A 76 9.23 -0.75 5.20
N ARG A 77 8.40 -0.93 6.23
CA ARG A 77 8.68 -1.87 7.33
C ARG A 77 8.88 -3.31 6.85
N ARG A 78 8.05 -3.78 5.93
CA ARG A 78 8.19 -5.15 5.38
C ARG A 78 9.48 -5.34 4.59
N ILE A 79 9.97 -4.29 3.94
CA ILE A 79 11.24 -4.31 3.23
C ILE A 79 12.41 -4.28 4.22
N GLU A 80 12.30 -3.48 5.31
CA GLU A 80 13.29 -3.44 6.38
C GLU A 80 13.45 -4.78 7.12
N GLU A 81 12.36 -5.55 7.22
CA GLU A 81 12.32 -6.86 7.89
C GLU A 81 12.85 -8.01 6.99
N LEU A 82 13.26 -7.74 5.74
CA LEU A 82 13.83 -8.77 4.87
C LEU A 82 15.16 -9.30 5.45
N ASP A 83 15.27 -10.62 5.49
CA ASP A 83 16.46 -11.29 5.99
C ASP A 83 17.67 -10.98 5.07
N PRO A 84 18.74 -10.36 5.60
CA PRO A 84 19.92 -10.03 4.82
C PRO A 84 20.70 -11.25 4.31
N ASP A 85 20.51 -12.43 4.90
CA ASP A 85 21.15 -13.68 4.48
C ASP A 85 20.51 -14.29 3.23
N VAL A 86 19.29 -13.81 2.84
CA VAL A 86 18.64 -14.20 1.58
C VAL A 86 19.32 -13.49 0.41
N PRO A 87 19.56 -14.18 -0.75
CA PRO A 87 20.17 -13.57 -1.92
C PRO A 87 19.53 -12.25 -2.34
N PHE A 88 20.36 -11.29 -2.77
CA PHE A 88 19.92 -9.93 -3.13
C PHE A 88 18.76 -9.90 -4.12
N GLU A 89 18.83 -10.70 -5.18
CA GLU A 89 17.79 -10.80 -6.20
C GLU A 89 16.45 -11.28 -5.61
N GLU A 90 16.47 -12.30 -4.76
CA GLU A 90 15.26 -12.82 -4.09
C GLU A 90 14.65 -11.78 -3.14
N ARG A 91 15.46 -10.97 -2.48
CA ARG A 91 14.99 -9.84 -1.67
C ARG A 91 14.35 -8.75 -2.51
N LEU A 92 14.90 -8.45 -3.70
CA LEU A 92 14.30 -7.52 -4.65
C LEU A 92 12.96 -8.04 -5.17
N VAL A 93 12.86 -9.33 -5.51
CA VAL A 93 11.59 -9.96 -5.92
C VAL A 93 10.56 -9.83 -4.80
N THR A 94 10.94 -10.14 -3.56
CA THR A 94 10.03 -10.03 -2.41
C THR A 94 9.58 -8.57 -2.19
N ALA A 95 10.48 -7.61 -2.30
CA ALA A 95 10.16 -6.18 -2.22
C ALA A 95 9.21 -5.75 -3.36
N ALA A 96 9.45 -6.21 -4.59
CA ALA A 96 8.57 -5.95 -5.73
C ALA A 96 7.16 -6.51 -5.51
N VAL A 97 7.04 -7.75 -5.01
CA VAL A 97 5.73 -8.35 -4.66
C VAL A 97 4.97 -7.50 -3.64
N PHE A 98 5.65 -7.01 -2.59
CA PHE A 98 5.01 -6.14 -1.60
C PHE A 98 4.50 -4.85 -2.22
N MET A 99 5.31 -4.25 -3.08
CA MET A 99 4.99 -3.02 -3.78
C MET A 99 3.85 -3.22 -4.79
N GLN A 100 3.91 -4.27 -5.63
CA GLN A 100 2.89 -4.58 -6.62
C GLN A 100 1.52 -4.79 -5.97
N ARG A 101 1.44 -5.62 -4.92
CA ARG A 101 0.19 -5.89 -4.22
C ARG A 101 -0.46 -4.61 -3.71
N ARG A 102 0.35 -3.74 -3.09
CA ARG A 102 -0.14 -2.45 -2.61
C ARG A 102 -0.58 -1.53 -3.75
N LEU A 103 0.16 -1.48 -4.85
CA LEU A 103 -0.18 -0.65 -6.00
C LEU A 103 -1.51 -1.07 -6.64
N LEU A 104 -1.76 -2.37 -6.77
CA LEU A 104 -3.03 -2.88 -7.27
C LEU A 104 -4.21 -2.45 -6.38
N ASP A 105 -4.06 -2.52 -5.06
CA ASP A 105 -5.06 -2.04 -4.11
C ASP A 105 -5.31 -0.53 -4.28
N ILE A 106 -4.24 0.27 -4.40
CA ILE A 106 -4.32 1.71 -4.64
C ILE A 106 -5.03 2.01 -5.96
N TRP A 107 -4.68 1.34 -7.05
CA TRP A 107 -5.31 1.55 -8.36
C TRP A 107 -6.79 1.16 -8.36
N SER A 108 -7.15 0.07 -7.68
CA SER A 108 -8.55 -0.32 -7.50
C SER A 108 -9.35 0.79 -6.79
N LEU A 109 -8.79 1.37 -5.73
CA LEU A 109 -9.40 2.50 -5.01
C LEU A 109 -9.47 3.76 -5.86
N PHE A 110 -8.42 4.10 -6.63
CA PHE A 110 -8.43 5.26 -7.53
C PHE A 110 -9.49 5.17 -8.61
N GLY A 111 -9.67 4.00 -9.19
CA GLY A 111 -10.73 3.76 -10.18
C GLY A 111 -12.14 4.00 -9.61
N SER A 112 -12.30 3.79 -8.31
CA SER A 112 -13.59 3.89 -7.61
C SER A 112 -13.82 5.25 -6.94
N ILE A 113 -12.81 5.80 -6.25
CA ILE A 113 -12.91 7.04 -5.43
C ILE A 113 -12.57 8.28 -6.26
N GLY A 114 -11.68 8.13 -7.26
CA GLY A 114 -11.13 9.24 -8.04
C GLY A 114 -9.87 9.85 -7.39
N ALA A 115 -8.93 10.28 -8.25
CA ALA A 115 -7.65 10.86 -7.82
C ALA A 115 -7.77 12.25 -7.17
N SER A 116 -8.90 12.93 -7.33
CA SER A 116 -9.14 14.26 -6.76
C SER A 116 -9.18 14.29 -5.22
N VAL A 117 -9.36 13.13 -4.60
CA VAL A 117 -9.42 12.97 -3.13
C VAL A 117 -8.05 13.08 -2.48
N ILE A 118 -6.95 12.90 -3.24
CA ILE A 118 -5.59 13.02 -2.68
C ILE A 118 -5.20 14.49 -2.61
N PRO A 119 -4.83 14.99 -1.42
CA PRO A 119 -4.27 16.32 -1.25
C PRO A 119 -3.03 16.52 -2.12
N PRO A 120 -2.82 17.72 -2.71
CA PRO A 120 -1.68 17.98 -3.61
C PRO A 120 -0.30 17.68 -3.01
N ASP A 121 -0.13 17.90 -1.72
CA ASP A 121 1.09 17.63 -0.94
C ASP A 121 1.38 16.14 -0.77
N GLN A 122 0.36 15.29 -0.85
CA GLN A 122 0.49 13.83 -0.76
C GLN A 122 0.61 13.13 -2.13
N ARG A 123 0.56 13.88 -3.23
CA ARG A 123 0.70 13.32 -4.59
C ARG A 123 2.12 12.95 -4.95
N ARG A 124 3.11 13.50 -4.23
CA ARG A 124 4.51 13.14 -4.43
C ARG A 124 4.86 11.94 -3.55
N MET A 125 5.30 10.88 -4.19
CA MET A 125 5.78 9.70 -3.49
C MET A 125 7.16 10.01 -2.88
N PRO A 126 7.33 9.89 -1.54
CA PRO A 126 8.63 10.12 -0.90
C PRO A 126 9.65 9.06 -1.34
N ASP A 127 10.93 9.34 -1.20
CA ASP A 127 11.96 8.33 -1.41
C ASP A 127 11.83 7.22 -0.37
N SER A 128 12.11 5.97 -0.78
CA SER A 128 12.05 4.80 0.10
C SER A 128 13.40 4.64 0.83
N ALA A 129 13.36 4.79 2.14
CA ALA A 129 14.52 4.55 2.99
C ALA A 129 14.88 3.06 3.03
N ALA A 130 13.88 2.19 3.13
CA ALA A 130 14.05 0.75 3.17
C ALA A 130 14.68 0.19 1.90
N LEU A 131 14.18 0.60 0.71
CA LEU A 131 14.82 0.22 -0.56
C LEU A 131 16.24 0.77 -0.68
N THR A 132 16.46 2.01 -0.24
CA THR A 132 17.80 2.60 -0.27
C THR A 132 18.76 1.80 0.60
N ALA A 133 18.34 1.38 1.80
CA ALA A 133 19.13 0.54 2.69
C ALA A 133 19.39 -0.85 2.09
N LEU A 134 18.36 -1.46 1.46
CA LEU A 134 18.50 -2.74 0.78
C LEU A 134 19.57 -2.68 -0.30
N PHE A 135 19.54 -1.66 -1.18
CA PHE A 135 20.58 -1.47 -2.21
C PHE A 135 21.94 -1.09 -1.64
N ALA A 136 22.00 -0.42 -0.49
CA ALA A 136 23.26 -0.08 0.16
C ALA A 136 23.97 -1.30 0.75
N GLY A 137 23.22 -2.28 1.24
CA GLY A 137 23.76 -3.55 1.74
C GLY A 137 24.47 -4.38 0.67
N ASP A 138 24.06 -4.22 -0.60
CA ASP A 138 24.60 -4.97 -1.75
C ASP A 138 25.15 -4.01 -2.83
N SER A 139 25.76 -2.93 -2.42
CA SER A 139 26.24 -1.86 -3.32
C SER A 139 27.24 -2.35 -4.39
N ASP A 140 27.95 -3.43 -4.13
CA ASP A 140 28.91 -4.02 -5.06
C ASP A 140 28.22 -4.74 -6.25
N LEU A 141 26.94 -5.08 -6.09
CA LEU A 141 26.14 -5.71 -7.15
C LEU A 141 25.44 -4.67 -8.05
N VAL A 142 25.54 -3.39 -7.73
CA VAL A 142 24.78 -2.33 -8.43
C VAL A 142 25.73 -1.22 -8.89
N ARG A 143 25.67 -0.85 -10.18
CA ARG A 143 26.58 0.15 -10.80
C ARG A 143 26.22 1.61 -10.50
N ILE A 144 25.09 1.88 -9.85
CA ILE A 144 24.58 3.22 -9.59
C ILE A 144 24.36 3.43 -8.08
N PRO A 145 24.37 4.68 -7.59
CA PRO A 145 24.18 4.94 -6.16
C PRO A 145 22.90 4.32 -5.61
N PRO A 146 22.90 3.77 -4.39
CA PRO A 146 21.75 3.08 -3.79
C PRO A 146 20.45 3.84 -3.84
N ALA A 147 20.46 5.14 -3.54
CA ALA A 147 19.25 5.99 -3.60
C ALA A 147 18.70 6.15 -5.02
N VAL A 148 19.57 6.14 -6.03
CA VAL A 148 19.18 6.18 -7.44
C VAL A 148 18.60 4.85 -7.86
N ALA A 149 19.23 3.73 -7.47
CA ALA A 149 18.76 2.38 -7.73
C ALA A 149 17.38 2.17 -7.12
N ALA A 150 17.19 2.52 -5.84
CA ALA A 150 15.91 2.44 -5.13
C ALA A 150 14.79 3.20 -5.85
N ARG A 151 15.07 4.43 -6.30
CA ARG A 151 14.10 5.27 -7.01
C ARG A 151 13.75 4.69 -8.39
N GLN A 152 14.74 4.24 -9.16
CA GLN A 152 14.53 3.65 -10.47
C GLN A 152 13.79 2.32 -10.38
N PHE A 153 14.16 1.46 -9.45
CA PHE A 153 13.48 0.20 -9.19
C PHE A 153 12.00 0.42 -8.84
N ARG A 154 11.73 1.31 -7.88
CA ARG A 154 10.36 1.67 -7.51
C ARG A 154 9.57 2.23 -8.69
N SER A 155 10.17 3.08 -9.50
CA SER A 155 9.51 3.65 -10.69
C SER A 155 9.17 2.58 -11.72
N LEU A 156 10.06 1.60 -11.90
CA LEU A 156 9.83 0.47 -12.80
C LEU A 156 8.68 -0.42 -12.31
N VAL A 157 8.70 -0.80 -11.02
CA VAL A 157 7.60 -1.57 -10.41
C VAL A 157 6.29 -0.83 -10.54
N LEU A 158 6.26 0.49 -10.27
CA LEU A 158 5.05 1.32 -10.41
C LEU A 158 4.51 1.32 -11.85
N ALA A 159 5.38 1.55 -12.82
CA ALA A 159 4.99 1.63 -14.24
C ALA A 159 4.48 0.28 -14.75
N LEU A 160 5.19 -0.81 -14.48
CA LEU A 160 4.83 -2.14 -14.95
C LEU A 160 3.63 -2.75 -14.21
N SER A 161 3.31 -2.25 -13.02
CA SER A 161 2.11 -2.67 -12.27
C SER A 161 0.88 -1.79 -12.53
N HIS A 162 0.99 -0.81 -13.43
CA HIS A 162 -0.12 0.10 -13.72
C HIS A 162 -1.14 -0.56 -14.67
N PRO A 163 -2.42 -0.70 -14.28
CA PRO A 163 -3.40 -1.49 -15.04
C PRO A 163 -3.75 -0.91 -16.42
N ILE A 164 -3.49 0.39 -16.66
CA ILE A 164 -3.67 0.98 -18.00
C ILE A 164 -2.52 0.61 -18.95
N LEU A 165 -1.34 0.32 -18.39
CA LEU A 165 -0.14 -0.01 -19.18
C LEU A 165 0.03 -1.51 -19.35
N ASN A 166 -0.32 -2.28 -18.35
CA ASN A 166 -0.15 -3.73 -18.31
C ASN A 166 -1.34 -4.39 -17.59
N ASP A 167 -2.07 -5.23 -18.32
CA ASP A 167 -3.15 -6.05 -17.77
C ASP A 167 -3.10 -7.45 -18.42
N PRO A 168 -2.70 -8.50 -17.68
CA PRO A 168 -2.22 -8.45 -16.28
C PRO A 168 -0.83 -7.82 -16.13
N ALA A 169 -0.53 -7.31 -14.91
CA ALA A 169 0.82 -6.87 -14.56
C ALA A 169 1.80 -8.05 -14.63
N PRO A 170 3.05 -7.85 -15.11
CA PRO A 170 4.05 -8.91 -15.14
C PRO A 170 4.40 -9.38 -13.73
N PRO A 171 4.84 -10.64 -13.57
CA PRO A 171 5.32 -11.14 -12.28
C PRO A 171 6.55 -10.35 -11.79
N ALA A 172 6.74 -10.32 -10.46
CA ALA A 172 7.80 -9.55 -9.84
C ALA A 172 9.20 -9.98 -10.31
N GLU A 173 9.36 -11.26 -10.60
CA GLU A 173 10.59 -11.87 -11.12
C GLU A 173 11.00 -11.23 -12.46
N GLU A 174 10.06 -11.04 -13.38
CA GLU A 174 10.32 -10.40 -14.67
C GLU A 174 10.71 -8.92 -14.51
N ILE A 175 10.11 -8.23 -13.54
CA ILE A 175 10.46 -6.83 -13.26
C ILE A 175 11.89 -6.73 -12.71
N VAL A 176 12.28 -7.65 -11.82
CA VAL A 176 13.61 -7.70 -11.23
C VAL A 176 14.65 -8.07 -12.29
N GLU A 177 14.36 -9.09 -13.11
CA GLU A 177 15.20 -9.47 -14.24
C GLU A 177 15.45 -8.30 -15.20
N LEU A 178 14.37 -7.60 -15.58
CA LEU A 178 14.47 -6.41 -16.42
C LEU A 178 15.30 -5.29 -15.76
N PHE A 179 15.14 -5.08 -14.46
CA PHE A 179 15.86 -4.06 -13.73
C PHE A 179 17.36 -4.36 -13.63
N LEU A 180 17.74 -5.60 -13.34
CA LEU A 180 19.11 -6.02 -13.14
C LEU A 180 19.87 -6.22 -14.44
N HIS A 181 19.22 -6.79 -15.45
CA HIS A 181 19.88 -7.24 -16.69
C HIS A 181 19.45 -6.45 -17.93
N GLY A 182 18.32 -5.73 -17.88
CA GLY A 182 17.82 -4.96 -19.01
C GLY A 182 17.23 -5.82 -20.11
N VAL A 183 17.04 -5.23 -21.31
CA VAL A 183 16.43 -5.89 -22.47
C VAL A 183 17.42 -6.22 -23.57
N ALA A 184 18.68 -5.80 -23.44
CA ALA A 184 19.72 -6.08 -24.43
C ALA A 184 20.25 -7.50 -24.25
N ALA A 185 20.38 -8.23 -25.34
CA ALA A 185 21.12 -9.48 -25.33
C ALA A 185 22.60 -9.20 -24.95
N HIS A 186 23.12 -9.94 -23.97
CA HIS A 186 24.54 -9.88 -23.69
C HIS A 186 25.32 -10.51 -24.87
N PRO A 187 26.40 -9.88 -25.34
CA PRO A 187 27.21 -10.43 -26.43
C PRO A 187 27.90 -11.74 -26.06
#